data_ff92d2539e38322f1ba16f9b0d19a209
#
_entry.id   ff92d2539e38322f1ba16f9b0d19a209
#
_cell.length_a   1.000
_cell.length_b   1.000
_cell.length_c   1.000
_cell.angle_alpha   90.00
_cell.angle_beta   90.00
_cell.angle_gamma   90.00
#
_symmetry.space_group_name_H-M   'P 1'
#
loop_
_entity.id
_entity.type
_entity.pdbx_description
1 polymer ?
#
loop_
_entity_poly.entity_id
_entity_poly.type
_entity_poly.pdbx_seq_one_letter_code
_entity_poly.pdbx_strand_id
1 'polypeptide(L)'
;MIRRSEEKQSVRKPAPFNGVGEITVRSLLNGPEEMSQKGRVFGHTTVYPGSEIGYHIHTGDSETYYILSGNGLYNDNGTEVEIGAGDVTYCAPG
;
A
#
# COMPACT_ATOMS: atom_id res chain seq x y z
N MET A 1 19.68 11.89 4.04
CA MET A 1 19.85 10.43 4.12
C MET A 1 19.54 9.82 2.75
N ILE A 2 20.24 8.78 2.38
CA ILE A 2 19.99 8.07 1.13
C ILE A 2 19.65 6.62 1.46
N ARG A 3 18.54 6.10 0.89
CA ARG A 3 18.18 4.71 1.02
C ARG A 3 18.58 3.97 -0.26
N ARG A 4 19.57 3.11 -0.18
CA ARG A 4 19.99 2.29 -1.33
C ARG A 4 19.00 1.15 -1.54
N SER A 5 18.93 0.64 -2.77
CA SER A 5 17.97 -0.40 -3.13
C SER A 5 18.10 -1.65 -2.26
N GLU A 6 19.33 -2.07 -2.00
CA GLU A 6 19.62 -3.28 -1.20
C GLU A 6 19.37 -3.10 0.29
N GLU A 7 19.16 -1.88 0.75
CA GLU A 7 18.90 -1.57 2.16
C GLU A 7 17.41 -1.57 2.51
N LYS A 8 16.54 -1.70 1.52
CA LYS A 8 15.09 -1.67 1.74
C LYS A 8 14.63 -2.96 2.40
N GLN A 9 13.90 -2.83 3.49
CA GLN A 9 13.30 -3.98 4.16
C GLN A 9 12.07 -4.43 3.37
N SER A 10 11.90 -5.74 3.24
CA SER A 10 10.75 -6.32 2.55
C SER A 10 10.04 -7.30 3.47
N VAL A 11 8.72 -7.22 3.52
CA VAL A 11 7.89 -8.15 4.28
C VAL A 11 6.82 -8.71 3.34
N ARG A 12 6.73 -10.05 3.29
CA ARG A 12 5.67 -10.75 2.57
C ARG A 12 4.55 -11.08 3.56
N LYS A 13 3.33 -10.66 3.25
CA LYS A 13 2.19 -10.81 4.15
C LYS A 13 1.09 -11.63 3.49
N PRO A 14 0.67 -12.77 4.11
CA PRO A 14 -0.49 -13.51 3.62
C PRO A 14 -1.79 -12.83 4.07
N ALA A 15 -2.82 -12.92 3.25
CA ALA A 15 -4.19 -12.47 3.56
C ALA A 15 -4.27 -11.13 4.29
N PRO A 16 -3.67 -10.04 3.78
CA PRO A 16 -3.61 -8.77 4.51
C PRO A 16 -5.03 -8.24 4.78
N PHE A 17 -5.30 -7.87 6.03
CA PHE A 17 -6.62 -7.41 6.49
C PHE A 17 -7.74 -8.40 6.12
N ASN A 18 -7.50 -9.70 6.27
CA ASN A 18 -8.43 -10.76 5.88
C ASN A 18 -8.77 -10.78 4.37
N GLY A 19 -7.85 -10.31 3.56
CA GLY A 19 -7.95 -10.40 2.12
C GLY A 19 -7.59 -11.78 1.60
N VAL A 20 -7.17 -11.86 0.36
CA VAL A 20 -6.86 -13.12 -0.33
C VAL A 20 -5.44 -13.07 -0.86
N GLY A 21 -4.74 -14.21 -0.82
CA GLY A 21 -3.40 -14.34 -1.38
C GLY A 21 -2.34 -13.64 -0.56
N GLU A 22 -1.43 -12.97 -1.22
CA GLU A 22 -0.28 -12.36 -0.58
C GLU A 22 0.07 -11.01 -1.18
N ILE A 23 0.72 -10.17 -0.35
CA ILE A 23 1.37 -8.95 -0.81
C ILE A 23 2.80 -8.94 -0.31
N THR A 24 3.66 -8.16 -0.97
CA THR A 24 4.98 -7.81 -0.46
C THR A 24 5.04 -6.31 -0.28
N VAL A 25 5.41 -5.86 0.91
CA VAL A 25 5.64 -4.44 1.19
C VAL A 25 7.14 -4.23 1.32
N ARG A 26 7.68 -3.41 0.43
CA ARG A 26 9.09 -3.02 0.46
C ARG A 26 9.19 -1.59 0.97
N SER A 27 9.76 -1.42 2.15
CA SER A 27 9.83 -0.11 2.79
C SER A 27 10.84 0.76 2.07
N LEU A 28 10.40 1.94 1.63
CA LEU A 28 11.28 2.97 1.09
C LEU A 28 11.91 3.77 2.22
N LEU A 29 11.12 4.06 3.25
CA LEU A 29 11.56 4.52 4.56
C LEU A 29 11.04 3.54 5.60
N ASN A 30 11.78 3.34 6.69
CA ASN A 30 11.55 2.21 7.57
C ASN A 30 10.62 2.49 8.75
N GLY A 31 10.08 3.67 8.85
CA GLY A 31 9.13 3.95 9.92
C GLY A 31 8.98 5.43 10.23
N PRO A 32 8.13 5.75 11.22
CA PRO A 32 7.83 7.14 11.55
C PRO A 32 9.05 7.98 11.90
N GLU A 33 10.05 7.41 12.55
CA GLU A 33 11.26 8.14 12.95
C GLU A 33 12.08 8.61 11.74
N GLU A 34 12.00 7.95 10.62
CA GLU A 34 12.66 8.37 9.38
C GLU A 34 11.83 9.40 8.61
N MET A 35 10.62 9.67 9.05
CA MET A 35 9.68 10.59 8.40
C MET A 35 9.31 11.76 9.32
N SER A 36 10.15 12.07 10.29
CA SER A 36 9.92 13.15 11.26
C SER A 36 8.55 13.06 11.94
N GLN A 37 8.08 11.84 12.21
CA GLN A 37 6.78 11.54 12.81
C GLN A 37 5.59 12.03 11.97
N LYS A 38 5.79 12.32 10.69
CA LYS A 38 4.73 12.82 9.80
C LYS A 38 4.11 11.73 8.94
N GLY A 39 4.72 10.55 8.89
CA GLY A 39 4.20 9.41 8.17
C GLY A 39 4.38 8.13 8.97
N ARG A 40 3.64 7.09 8.60
CA ARG A 40 3.74 5.78 9.24
C ARG A 40 4.36 4.75 8.31
N VAL A 41 3.90 4.72 7.07
CA VAL A 41 4.39 3.79 6.06
C VAL A 41 4.66 4.54 4.76
N PHE A 42 5.83 4.32 4.20
CA PHE A 42 6.18 4.78 2.87
C PHE A 42 6.84 3.61 2.15
N GLY A 43 6.07 2.93 1.32
CA GLY A 43 6.47 1.64 0.79
C GLY A 43 6.12 1.44 -0.66
N HIS A 44 6.78 0.45 -1.26
CA HIS A 44 6.46 -0.09 -2.57
C HIS A 44 5.77 -1.43 -2.34
N THR A 45 4.48 -1.50 -2.61
CA THR A 45 3.68 -2.70 -2.38
C THR A 45 3.44 -3.43 -3.68
N THR A 46 3.71 -4.73 -3.67
CA THR A 46 3.35 -5.62 -4.78
C THR A 46 2.16 -6.47 -4.34
N VAL A 47 1.08 -6.37 -5.11
CA VAL A 47 -0.10 -7.22 -4.95
C VAL A 47 -0.02 -8.27 -6.04
N TYR A 48 0.18 -9.53 -5.65
CA TYR A 48 0.36 -10.61 -6.62
C TYR A 48 -0.95 -10.92 -7.34
N PRO A 49 -0.90 -11.48 -8.58
CA PRO A 49 -2.11 -11.86 -9.30
C PRO A 49 -3.02 -12.75 -8.45
N GLY A 50 -4.31 -12.44 -8.45
CA GLY A 50 -5.29 -13.16 -7.64
C GLY A 50 -5.29 -12.82 -6.17
N SER A 51 -4.45 -11.88 -5.74
CA SER A 51 -4.36 -11.45 -4.35
C SER A 51 -5.20 -10.21 -4.12
N GLU A 52 -5.57 -9.99 -2.86
CA GLU A 52 -6.46 -8.91 -2.47
C GLU A 52 -6.11 -8.43 -1.06
N ILE A 53 -6.00 -7.10 -0.90
CA ILE A 53 -5.93 -6.48 0.42
C ILE A 53 -7.38 -6.35 0.92
N GLY A 54 -7.66 -6.89 2.10
CA GLY A 54 -9.01 -6.84 2.66
C GLY A 54 -9.47 -5.40 2.92
N TYR A 55 -10.79 -5.18 2.81
CA TYR A 55 -11.39 -3.88 3.07
C TYR A 55 -11.20 -3.51 4.55
N HIS A 56 -10.73 -2.29 4.80
CA HIS A 56 -10.51 -1.81 6.16
C HIS A 56 -10.68 -0.29 6.22
N ILE A 57 -10.87 0.22 7.43
CA ILE A 57 -11.06 1.64 7.68
C ILE A 57 -9.78 2.21 8.30
N HIS A 58 -9.34 3.36 7.80
CA HIS A 58 -8.21 4.08 8.39
C HIS A 58 -8.71 4.97 9.54
N THR A 59 -8.07 4.84 10.70
CA THR A 59 -8.40 5.62 11.89
C THR A 59 -7.25 6.55 12.21
N GLY A 60 -7.49 7.87 12.10
CA GLY A 60 -6.49 8.89 12.44
C GLY A 60 -5.41 9.10 11.40
N ASP A 61 -5.44 8.40 10.28
CA ASP A 61 -4.49 8.58 9.18
C ASP A 61 -5.19 8.46 7.83
N SER A 62 -4.46 8.75 6.77
CA SER A 62 -4.93 8.61 5.40
C SER A 62 -3.97 7.75 4.61
N GLU A 63 -4.39 7.31 3.42
CA GLU A 63 -3.57 6.49 2.57
C GLU A 63 -3.67 6.94 1.12
N THR A 64 -2.53 7.05 0.46
CA THR A 64 -2.45 7.36 -0.96
C THR A 64 -1.67 6.26 -1.66
N TYR A 65 -2.24 5.70 -2.72
CA TYR A 65 -1.53 4.79 -3.62
C TYR A 65 -1.29 5.47 -4.96
N TYR A 66 -0.09 5.34 -5.46
CA TYR A 66 0.25 5.67 -6.85
C TYR A 66 0.61 4.38 -7.56
N ILE A 67 -0.13 4.03 -8.60
CA ILE A 67 0.04 2.76 -9.29
C ILE A 67 1.19 2.88 -10.29
N LEU A 68 2.23 2.11 -10.08
CA LEU A 68 3.43 2.15 -10.93
C LEU A 68 3.27 1.26 -12.16
N SER A 69 2.66 0.08 -12.00
CA SER A 69 2.50 -0.86 -13.11
C SER A 69 1.33 -1.80 -12.82
N GLY A 70 0.87 -2.49 -13.86
CA GLY A 70 -0.22 -3.44 -13.75
C GLY A 70 -1.58 -2.78 -13.68
N ASN A 71 -2.57 -3.57 -13.35
CA ASN A 71 -3.95 -3.11 -13.17
C ASN A 71 -4.64 -3.94 -12.10
N GLY A 72 -5.75 -3.43 -11.60
CA GLY A 72 -6.52 -4.12 -10.57
C GLY A 72 -7.85 -3.45 -10.33
N LEU A 73 -8.56 -3.94 -9.33
CA LEU A 73 -9.82 -3.37 -8.89
C LEU A 73 -9.62 -2.66 -7.56
N TYR A 74 -10.21 -1.48 -7.43
CA TYR A 74 -10.19 -0.70 -6.21
C TYR A 74 -11.63 -0.49 -5.73
N ASN A 75 -11.86 -0.79 -4.45
CA ASN A 75 -13.17 -0.57 -3.84
C ASN A 75 -13.22 0.85 -3.28
N ASP A 76 -13.92 1.73 -3.97
CA ASP A 76 -14.10 3.13 -3.57
C ASP A 76 -15.46 3.27 -2.91
N ASN A 77 -15.47 3.15 -1.57
CA ASN A 77 -16.68 3.24 -0.75
C ASN A 77 -17.82 2.33 -1.25
N GLY A 78 -17.49 1.09 -1.59
CA GLY A 78 -18.46 0.10 -2.03
C GLY A 78 -18.61 0.01 -3.55
N THR A 79 -17.98 0.88 -4.32
CA THR A 79 -17.98 0.83 -5.78
C THR A 79 -16.65 0.30 -6.27
N GLU A 80 -16.65 -0.81 -7.00
CA GLU A 80 -15.43 -1.34 -7.60
C GLU A 80 -15.11 -0.58 -8.87
N VAL A 81 -13.87 -0.09 -8.96
CA VAL A 81 -13.37 0.67 -10.11
C VAL A 81 -12.06 0.04 -10.56
N GLU A 82 -11.92 -0.16 -11.86
CA GLU A 82 -10.65 -0.62 -12.42
C GLU A 82 -9.63 0.52 -12.41
N ILE A 83 -8.41 0.21 -11.92
CA ILE A 83 -7.31 1.16 -11.88
C ILE A 83 -6.10 0.56 -12.58
N GLY A 84 -5.20 1.41 -13.05
CA GLY A 84 -3.99 1.00 -13.75
C GLY A 84 -2.84 1.97 -13.54
N ALA A 85 -1.74 1.72 -14.24
CA ALA A 85 -0.53 2.52 -14.11
C ALA A 85 -0.81 4.02 -14.30
N GLY A 86 -0.26 4.83 -13.41
CA GLY A 86 -0.46 6.28 -13.40
C GLY A 86 -1.64 6.76 -12.57
N ASP A 87 -2.52 5.86 -12.15
CA ASP A 87 -3.67 6.24 -11.31
C ASP A 87 -3.25 6.47 -9.87
N VAL A 88 -3.97 7.35 -9.20
CA VAL A 88 -3.79 7.65 -7.78
C VAL A 88 -5.09 7.38 -7.04
N THR A 89 -5.01 6.65 -5.93
CA THR A 89 -6.15 6.48 -5.03
C THR A 89 -5.87 7.17 -3.71
N TYR A 90 -6.89 7.69 -3.08
CA TYR A 90 -6.79 8.34 -1.77
C TYR A 90 -7.90 7.86 -0.87
N CYS A 91 -7.53 7.45 0.34
CA CYS A 91 -8.48 7.04 1.37
C CYS A 91 -8.30 7.95 2.59
N ALA A 92 -9.31 8.74 2.89
CA ALA A 92 -9.31 9.62 4.06
C ALA A 92 -9.56 8.82 5.35
N PRO A 93 -9.26 9.39 6.52
CA PRO A 93 -9.61 8.78 7.81
C PRO A 93 -11.13 8.59 7.92
N GLY A 94 -11.53 7.46 8.50
CA GLY A 94 -12.95 7.16 8.78
C GLY A 94 -13.71 6.35 7.75
#